data_a7ddeca7aec81687111ef01aa9177d38
#
_entry.id   a7ddeca7aec81687111ef01aa9177d38
#
_cell.length_a   1.000
_cell.length_b   1.000
_cell.length_c   1.000
_cell.angle_alpha   90.00
_cell.angle_beta   90.00
_cell.angle_gamma   90.00
#
_symmetry.space_group_name_H-M   'P 1'
#
loop_
_entity.id
_entity.type
_entity.pdbx_description
1 polymer ?
#
loop_
_entity_poly.entity_id
_entity_poly.type
_entity_poly.pdbx_seq_one_letter_code
_entity_poly.pdbx_strand_id
1 'polypeptide(L)'
;MAYEWIKALHIISVIAWMAGLLYLPRLYVYHAMVEAGSVRAETFKLMERRLLKAIMNPAMIASLVFGLAMLYMNPALFSEIWMIIKIGCVIAMTAAHMVFGKMRKELEEDKARRNGIYRMWNEVPTILMIIIVIMAVVEPI
;
A
#
# COMPACT_ATOMS: atom_id res chain seq x y z
N MET A 1 -20.19 10.57 -17.23
CA MET A 1 -19.51 11.53 -16.36
C MET A 1 -19.24 11.02 -14.96
N ALA A 2 -20.26 10.47 -14.27
CA ALA A 2 -20.05 9.95 -12.92
C ALA A 2 -18.94 8.89 -12.84
N TYR A 3 -18.90 7.97 -13.80
CA TYR A 3 -17.86 6.92 -13.84
C TYR A 3 -16.46 7.52 -13.94
N GLU A 4 -16.31 8.56 -14.74
CA GLU A 4 -15.01 9.21 -14.95
C GLU A 4 -14.53 9.93 -13.69
N TRP A 5 -15.43 10.56 -12.94
CA TRP A 5 -15.09 11.17 -11.66
C TRP A 5 -14.68 10.12 -10.62
N ILE A 6 -15.43 9.02 -10.55
CA ILE A 6 -15.11 7.91 -9.64
C ILE A 6 -13.76 7.31 -10.01
N LYS A 7 -13.49 7.14 -11.31
CA LYS A 7 -12.20 6.63 -11.80
C LYS A 7 -11.06 7.56 -11.41
N ALA A 8 -11.24 8.87 -11.57
CA ALA A 8 -10.23 9.86 -11.19
C ALA A 8 -9.93 9.81 -9.69
N LEU A 9 -10.97 9.75 -8.85
CA LEU A 9 -10.82 9.66 -7.41
C LEU A 9 -10.16 8.35 -7.00
N HIS A 10 -10.49 7.26 -7.69
CA HIS A 10 -9.86 5.97 -7.47
C HIS A 10 -8.36 6.03 -7.77
N ILE A 11 -7.97 6.62 -8.90
CA ILE A 11 -6.56 6.73 -9.29
C ILE A 11 -5.79 7.60 -8.29
N ILE A 12 -6.36 8.71 -7.87
CA ILE A 12 -5.74 9.59 -6.86
C ILE A 12 -5.50 8.82 -5.55
N SER A 13 -6.50 8.08 -5.11
CA SER A 13 -6.42 7.27 -3.88
C SER A 13 -5.35 6.18 -4.01
N VAL A 14 -5.29 5.52 -5.17
CA VAL A 14 -4.31 4.47 -5.45
C VAL A 14 -2.89 5.03 -5.43
N ILE A 15 -2.67 6.20 -6.03
CA ILE A 15 -1.36 6.85 -6.03
C ILE A 15 -0.92 7.15 -4.60
N ALA A 16 -1.80 7.72 -3.79
CA ALA A 16 -1.49 8.04 -2.39
C ALA A 16 -1.18 6.78 -1.58
N TRP A 17 -1.96 5.72 -1.77
CA TRP A 17 -1.76 4.46 -1.07
C TRP A 17 -0.44 3.80 -1.47
N MET A 18 -0.18 3.72 -2.78
CA MET A 18 1.06 3.11 -3.28
C MET A 18 2.30 3.90 -2.88
N ALA A 19 2.22 5.23 -2.89
CA ALA A 19 3.33 6.05 -2.43
C ALA A 19 3.67 5.73 -0.97
N GLY A 20 2.65 5.60 -0.12
CA GLY A 20 2.85 5.23 1.28
C GLY A 20 3.44 3.83 1.42
N LEU A 21 2.92 2.86 0.67
CA LEU A 21 3.41 1.48 0.70
C LEU A 21 4.86 1.37 0.25
N LEU A 22 5.30 2.23 -0.68
CA LEU A 22 6.69 2.25 -1.15
C LEU A 22 7.62 2.96 -0.17
N TYR A 23 7.10 3.89 0.60
CA TYR A 23 7.92 4.69 1.51
C TYR A 23 8.03 4.10 2.91
N LEU A 24 6.95 3.53 3.44
CA LEU A 24 6.90 3.05 4.81
C LEU A 24 7.97 2.00 5.14
N PRO A 25 8.19 0.96 4.31
CA PRO A 25 9.26 0.00 4.61
C PRO A 25 10.65 0.63 4.66
N ARG A 26 10.88 1.68 3.89
CA ARG A 26 12.15 2.42 3.93
C ARG A 26 12.36 3.10 5.28
N LEU A 27 11.29 3.65 5.84
CA LEU A 27 11.34 4.21 7.19
C LEU A 27 11.68 3.12 8.22
N TYR A 28 11.12 1.93 8.04
CA TYR A 28 11.41 0.79 8.92
C TYR A 28 12.88 0.37 8.83
N VAL A 29 13.46 0.37 7.63
CA VAL A 29 14.88 0.05 7.44
C VAL A 29 15.74 1.01 8.25
N TYR A 30 15.49 2.31 8.14
CA TYR A 30 16.24 3.32 8.86
C TYR A 30 15.96 3.28 10.36
N HIS A 31 14.71 3.07 10.75
CA HIS A 31 14.32 2.95 12.15
C HIS A 31 15.05 1.80 12.85
N ALA A 32 15.18 0.66 12.18
CA ALA A 32 15.85 -0.51 12.71
C ALA A 32 17.35 -0.30 12.90
N MET A 33 17.93 0.74 12.28
CA MET A 33 19.35 1.04 12.36
C MET A 33 19.71 1.99 13.52
N VAL A 34 18.74 2.60 14.17
CA VAL A 34 18.97 3.54 15.28
C VAL A 34 18.65 2.88 16.62
N GLU A 35 19.26 3.40 17.68
CA GLU A 35 19.06 2.87 19.02
C GLU A 35 17.64 3.13 19.52
N ALA A 36 17.04 2.15 20.18
CA ALA A 36 15.75 2.30 20.83
C ALA A 36 15.83 3.40 21.89
N GLY A 37 14.79 4.24 21.95
CA GLY A 37 14.73 5.36 22.88
C GLY A 37 15.49 6.62 22.45
N SER A 38 16.22 6.57 21.32
CA SER A 38 16.90 7.73 20.78
C SER A 38 15.90 8.74 20.20
N VAL A 39 16.34 9.98 20.02
CA VAL A 39 15.51 11.02 19.37
C VAL A 39 15.13 10.61 17.96
N ARG A 40 16.05 9.98 17.22
CA ARG A 40 15.79 9.48 15.87
C ARG A 40 14.72 8.41 15.87
N ALA A 41 14.78 7.44 16.81
CA ALA A 41 13.79 6.38 16.92
C ALA A 41 12.40 6.97 17.20
N GLU A 42 12.28 7.93 18.09
CA GLU A 42 11.00 8.58 18.39
C GLU A 42 10.48 9.37 17.19
N THR A 43 11.35 10.01 16.43
CA THR A 43 10.98 10.71 15.19
C THR A 43 10.43 9.73 14.16
N PHE A 44 11.10 8.58 13.96
CA PHE A 44 10.62 7.55 13.03
C PHE A 44 9.27 6.99 13.46
N LYS A 45 9.06 6.76 14.75
CA LYS A 45 7.76 6.32 15.27
C LYS A 45 6.65 7.28 14.89
N LEU A 46 6.89 8.58 15.04
CA LEU A 46 5.92 9.61 14.68
C LEU A 46 5.64 9.62 13.18
N MET A 47 6.69 9.59 12.36
CA MET A 47 6.57 9.61 10.90
C MET A 47 5.80 8.39 10.40
N GLU A 48 6.14 7.21 10.91
CA GLU A 48 5.48 5.95 10.54
C GLU A 48 4.00 5.96 10.91
N ARG A 49 3.68 6.42 12.10
CA ARG A 49 2.29 6.49 12.55
C ARG A 49 1.47 7.45 11.72
N ARG A 50 2.02 8.63 11.42
CA ARG A 50 1.33 9.64 10.60
C ARG A 50 1.12 9.13 9.17
N LEU A 51 2.16 8.53 8.60
CA LEU A 51 2.06 8.00 7.25
C LEU A 51 1.00 6.90 7.17
N LEU A 52 1.04 5.94 8.07
CA LEU A 52 0.10 4.82 8.06
C LEU A 52 -1.34 5.27 8.36
N LYS A 53 -1.54 6.01 9.44
CA LYS A 53 -2.89 6.33 9.91
C LYS A 53 -3.53 7.50 9.20
N ALA A 54 -2.75 8.52 8.81
CA ALA A 54 -3.30 9.72 8.22
C ALA A 54 -3.39 9.65 6.69
N ILE A 55 -2.53 8.88 6.04
CA ILE A 55 -2.44 8.81 4.57
C ILE A 55 -2.80 7.42 4.06
N MET A 56 -2.10 6.38 4.52
CA MET A 56 -2.24 5.04 3.96
C MET A 56 -3.58 4.39 4.25
N ASN A 57 -4.04 4.43 5.50
CA ASN A 57 -5.33 3.82 5.85
C ASN A 57 -6.49 4.47 5.11
N PRO A 58 -6.65 5.81 5.12
CA PRO A 58 -7.71 6.45 4.35
C PRO A 58 -7.58 6.20 2.84
N ALA A 59 -6.36 6.24 2.31
CA ALA A 59 -6.12 6.03 0.89
C ALA A 59 -6.46 4.59 0.47
N MET A 60 -6.12 3.60 1.28
CA MET A 60 -6.47 2.20 1.02
C MET A 60 -7.99 2.03 0.99
N ILE A 61 -8.68 2.54 1.99
CA ILE A 61 -10.14 2.45 2.07
C ILE A 61 -10.78 3.13 0.87
N ALA A 62 -10.34 4.33 0.53
CA ALA A 62 -10.87 5.08 -0.61
C ALA A 62 -10.61 4.33 -1.93
N SER A 63 -9.40 3.76 -2.11
CA SER A 63 -9.07 2.98 -3.30
C SER A 63 -10.00 1.79 -3.47
N LEU A 64 -10.23 1.06 -2.39
CA LEU A 64 -11.09 -0.14 -2.44
C LEU A 64 -12.55 0.25 -2.68
N VAL A 65 -13.04 1.30 -2.03
CA VAL A 65 -14.43 1.76 -2.21
C VAL A 65 -14.66 2.23 -3.64
N PHE A 66 -13.80 3.08 -4.18
CA PHE A 66 -13.95 3.57 -5.55
C PHE A 66 -13.75 2.45 -6.57
N GLY A 67 -12.82 1.55 -6.32
CA GLY A 67 -12.61 0.39 -7.19
C GLY A 67 -13.83 -0.53 -7.23
N LEU A 68 -14.43 -0.82 -6.08
CA LEU A 68 -15.65 -1.61 -6.02
C LEU A 68 -16.83 -0.90 -6.69
N ALA A 69 -16.92 0.43 -6.55
CA ALA A 69 -17.95 1.22 -7.22
C ALA A 69 -17.83 1.10 -8.74
N MET A 70 -16.61 1.15 -9.28
CA MET A 70 -16.37 0.98 -10.71
C MET A 70 -16.75 -0.41 -11.19
N LEU A 71 -16.44 -1.45 -10.43
CA LEU A 71 -16.85 -2.82 -10.77
C LEU A 71 -18.36 -2.98 -10.73
N TYR A 72 -19.02 -2.35 -9.77
CA TYR A 72 -20.49 -2.36 -9.71
C TYR A 72 -21.10 -1.66 -10.92
N MET A 73 -20.53 -0.58 -11.38
CA MET A 73 -21.01 0.17 -12.54
C MET A 73 -20.70 -0.54 -13.87
N ASN A 74 -19.69 -1.41 -13.89
CA ASN A 74 -19.30 -2.15 -15.08
C ASN A 74 -18.95 -3.61 -14.72
N PRO A 75 -19.97 -4.46 -14.44
CA PRO A 75 -19.74 -5.85 -14.03
C PRO A 75 -19.02 -6.70 -15.06
N ALA A 76 -19.04 -6.31 -16.33
CA ALA A 76 -18.34 -7.04 -17.40
C ALA A 76 -16.83 -7.12 -17.15
N LEU A 77 -16.25 -6.24 -16.33
CA LEU A 77 -14.85 -6.29 -15.97
C LEU A 77 -14.45 -7.57 -15.26
N PHE A 78 -15.38 -8.21 -14.54
CA PHE A 78 -15.11 -9.47 -13.84
C PHE A 78 -14.78 -10.63 -14.78
N SER A 79 -15.19 -10.57 -16.03
CA SER A 79 -14.89 -11.63 -17.00
C SER A 79 -13.52 -11.48 -17.65
N GLU A 80 -12.84 -10.37 -17.43
CA GLU A 80 -11.52 -10.11 -18.00
C GLU A 80 -10.42 -10.73 -17.13
N ILE A 81 -9.50 -11.46 -17.76
CA ILE A 81 -8.40 -12.12 -17.05
C ILE A 81 -7.49 -11.09 -16.38
N TRP A 82 -7.19 -10.00 -17.07
CA TRP A 82 -6.33 -8.94 -16.51
C TRP A 82 -6.94 -8.33 -15.25
N MET A 83 -8.25 -8.21 -15.18
CA MET A 83 -8.93 -7.70 -13.99
C MET A 83 -8.82 -8.68 -12.82
N ILE A 84 -8.93 -9.98 -13.08
CA ILE A 84 -8.79 -11.02 -12.06
C ILE A 84 -7.37 -10.98 -11.46
N ILE A 85 -6.36 -10.87 -12.31
CA ILE A 85 -4.97 -10.75 -11.87
C ILE A 85 -4.78 -9.47 -11.04
N LYS A 86 -5.33 -8.37 -11.50
CA LYS A 86 -5.27 -7.09 -10.78
C LYS A 86 -5.90 -7.20 -9.39
N ILE A 87 -7.09 -7.81 -9.30
CA ILE A 87 -7.79 -7.99 -8.02
C ILE A 87 -6.95 -8.85 -7.07
N GLY A 88 -6.35 -9.94 -7.57
CA GLY A 88 -5.47 -10.77 -6.77
C GLY A 88 -4.27 -9.99 -6.23
N CYS A 89 -3.66 -9.15 -7.06
CA CYS A 89 -2.56 -8.29 -6.64
C CYS A 89 -2.99 -7.23 -5.63
N VAL A 90 -4.21 -6.68 -5.76
CA VAL A 90 -4.76 -5.71 -4.80
C VAL A 90 -4.97 -6.38 -3.44
N ILE A 91 -5.47 -7.61 -3.43
CA ILE A 91 -5.61 -8.39 -2.19
C ILE A 91 -4.25 -8.60 -1.53
N ALA A 92 -3.23 -8.98 -2.32
CA ALA A 92 -1.86 -9.13 -1.82
C ALA A 92 -1.30 -7.81 -1.28
N MET A 93 -1.59 -6.70 -1.96
CA MET A 93 -1.18 -5.38 -1.51
C MET A 93 -1.84 -5.00 -0.18
N THR A 94 -3.12 -5.32 -0.01
CA THR A 94 -3.84 -5.10 1.24
C THR A 94 -3.22 -5.94 2.37
N ALA A 95 -2.86 -7.19 2.07
CA ALA A 95 -2.18 -8.05 3.04
C ALA A 95 -0.82 -7.45 3.45
N ALA A 96 -0.05 -6.93 2.49
CA ALA A 96 1.21 -6.25 2.77
C ALA A 96 1.00 -5.01 3.65
N HIS A 97 -0.05 -4.24 3.39
CA HIS A 97 -0.43 -3.09 4.20
C HIS A 97 -0.67 -3.50 5.67
N MET A 98 -1.38 -4.62 5.88
CA MET A 98 -1.64 -5.12 7.22
C MET A 98 -0.35 -5.58 7.91
N VAL A 99 0.55 -6.22 7.18
CA VAL A 99 1.87 -6.61 7.71
C VAL A 99 2.67 -5.38 8.12
N PHE A 100 2.64 -4.32 7.31
CA PHE A 100 3.32 -3.07 7.65
C PHE A 100 2.74 -2.41 8.90
N GLY A 101 1.43 -2.49 9.07
CA GLY A 101 0.78 -2.03 10.30
C GLY A 101 1.25 -2.79 11.53
N LYS A 102 1.44 -4.10 11.40
CA LYS A 102 1.99 -4.93 12.48
C LYS A 102 3.45 -4.56 12.77
N MET A 103 4.25 -4.37 11.72
CA MET A 103 5.65 -3.93 11.87
C MET A 103 5.74 -2.59 12.61
N ARG A 104 4.83 -1.66 12.31
CA ARG A 104 4.79 -0.36 12.98
C ARG A 104 4.58 -0.54 14.49
N LYS A 105 3.64 -1.41 14.88
CA LYS A 105 3.39 -1.69 16.29
C LYS A 105 4.61 -2.29 16.98
N GLU A 106 5.28 -3.22 16.30
CA GLU A 106 6.50 -3.85 16.82
C GLU A 106 7.60 -2.81 17.04
N LEU A 107 7.80 -1.91 16.07
CA LEU A 107 8.80 -0.86 16.17
C LEU A 107 8.42 0.18 17.23
N GLU A 108 7.14 0.47 17.41
CA GLU A 108 6.68 1.37 18.47
C GLU A 108 7.00 0.82 19.86
N GLU A 109 6.98 -0.52 20.01
CA GLU A 109 7.35 -1.22 21.24
C GLU A 109 8.86 -1.53 21.32
N ASP A 110 9.66 -0.98 20.41
CA ASP A 110 11.10 -1.17 20.30
C ASP A 110 11.48 -2.63 20.02
N LYS A 111 10.62 -3.38 19.32
CA LYS A 111 10.83 -4.78 18.93
C LYS A 111 11.14 -4.88 17.45
N ALA A 112 12.24 -4.29 17.02
CA ALA A 112 12.64 -4.29 15.62
C ALA A 112 12.99 -5.69 15.14
N ARG A 113 12.58 -6.02 13.91
CA ARG A 113 13.01 -7.22 13.20
C ARG A 113 14.39 -6.98 12.59
N ARG A 114 14.98 -8.04 12.04
CA ARG A 114 16.23 -7.92 11.31
C ARG A 114 16.05 -6.95 10.13
N ASN A 115 17.04 -6.10 9.90
CA ASN A 115 17.00 -5.08 8.86
C ASN A 115 16.70 -5.67 7.48
N GLY A 116 17.25 -6.85 7.17
CA GLY A 116 17.01 -7.53 5.89
C GLY A 116 15.55 -7.88 5.64
N ILE A 117 14.75 -8.09 6.70
CA ILE A 117 13.31 -8.38 6.57
C ILE A 117 12.59 -7.15 6.02
N TYR A 118 12.90 -5.97 6.53
CA TYR A 118 12.29 -4.71 6.04
C TYR A 118 12.70 -4.41 4.60
N ARG A 119 13.93 -4.69 4.24
CA ARG A 119 14.42 -4.51 2.86
C ARG A 119 13.71 -5.45 1.90
N MET A 120 13.50 -6.70 2.30
CA MET A 120 12.76 -7.67 1.50
C MET A 120 11.32 -7.20 1.29
N TRP A 121 10.65 -6.74 2.36
CA TRP A 121 9.27 -6.27 2.27
C TRP A 121 9.15 -4.98 1.46
N ASN A 122 10.23 -4.19 1.34
CA ASN A 122 10.23 -3.01 0.49
C ASN A 122 10.02 -3.37 -0.99
N GLU A 123 10.47 -4.56 -1.41
CA GLU A 123 10.34 -5.02 -2.79
C GLU A 123 8.92 -5.50 -3.12
N VAL A 124 8.17 -6.00 -2.14
CA VAL A 124 6.85 -6.59 -2.38
C VAL A 124 5.87 -5.58 -2.98
N PRO A 125 5.66 -4.38 -2.38
CA PRO A 125 4.75 -3.40 -2.99
C PRO A 125 5.22 -2.92 -4.36
N THR A 126 6.52 -2.82 -4.58
CA THR A 126 7.08 -2.40 -5.87
C THR A 126 6.68 -3.36 -6.97
N ILE A 127 6.87 -4.66 -6.75
CA ILE A 127 6.52 -5.69 -7.73
C ILE A 127 5.02 -5.71 -7.97
N LEU A 128 4.22 -5.68 -6.90
CA LEU A 128 2.77 -5.68 -7.00
C LEU A 128 2.25 -4.44 -7.75
N MET A 129 2.83 -3.28 -7.48
CA MET A 129 2.46 -2.05 -8.17
C MET A 129 2.71 -2.16 -9.68
N ILE A 130 3.87 -2.69 -10.07
CA ILE A 130 4.21 -2.85 -11.48
C ILE A 130 3.18 -3.74 -12.16
N ILE A 131 2.83 -4.87 -11.56
CA ILE A 131 1.83 -5.80 -12.11
C ILE A 131 0.47 -5.12 -12.20
N ILE A 132 0.03 -4.45 -11.14
CA ILE A 132 -1.28 -3.79 -11.10
C ILE A 132 -1.40 -2.74 -12.20
N VAL A 133 -0.38 -1.90 -12.35
CA VAL A 133 -0.41 -0.82 -13.34
C VAL A 133 -0.41 -1.39 -14.76
N ILE A 134 0.41 -2.40 -15.03
CA ILE A 134 0.44 -3.03 -16.36
C ILE A 134 -0.92 -3.65 -16.67
N MET A 135 -1.52 -4.36 -15.74
CA MET A 135 -2.85 -4.98 -15.96
C MET A 135 -3.93 -3.94 -16.18
N ALA A 136 -3.87 -2.81 -15.46
CA ALA A 136 -4.89 -1.77 -15.55
C ALA A 136 -4.77 -0.93 -16.81
N VAL A 137 -3.55 -0.70 -17.30
CA VAL A 137 -3.31 0.23 -18.44
C VAL A 137 -3.19 -0.53 -19.76
N VAL A 138 -2.39 -1.59 -19.78
CA VAL A 138 -2.11 -2.34 -21.00
C VAL A 138 -3.20 -3.38 -21.31
N GLU A 139 -3.76 -3.96 -20.26
CA GLU A 139 -4.79 -5.00 -20.38
C GLU A 139 -4.37 -6.13 -21.33
N PRO A 140 -3.20 -6.77 -21.08
CA PRO A 140 -2.55 -7.62 -22.09
C PRO A 140 -3.26 -8.95 -22.37
N ILE A 141 -4.22 -9.34 -21.51
CA ILE A 141 -4.90 -10.63 -21.66
C ILE A 141 -6.41 -10.47 -21.69
#